data_86c8692b97e73f6c9d2ab8d716e62aa9
#
_entry.id   86c8692b97e73f6c9d2ab8d716e62aa9
#
_cell.length_a   1.000
_cell.length_b   1.000
_cell.length_c   1.000
_cell.angle_alpha   90.00
_cell.angle_beta   90.00
_cell.angle_gamma   90.00
#
_symmetry.space_group_name_H-M   'P 1'
#
loop_
_entity.id
_entity.type
_entity.pdbx_description
1 polymer ?
#
loop_
_entity_poly.entity_id
_entity_poly.type
_entity_poly.pdbx_seq_one_letter_code
_entity_poly.pdbx_strand_id
1 'polypeptide(L)'
;MVPFNSLMQASFFRSRLALLVGLMASAATAQAQISNQTTARTITTAVPILTLSPDSRASALGEAGVATSPDANSAYFNAGKLGFVPYKYAASVSYSPWLRAVTDDMSLSYLSGYGKIGPRSAVSASLMYFDLGTIDYRTASNQPFGSFSPKEYAASVSYGQQLSDNFGVGISARYIRSNLVGAANGNDAQPGNAAAVDLGVYYTKDATIGTGVYNLAFGAAISNIGNKITYSDVNNPSFLPTMLKLGTAITREIDEYNKITLVFDASKLLVPSPFYENPFNAADPIQKARVDAENDKRSKQGIVAGMFSSFGDAPGGFKEELREINLSTGLEYNYNNLLYARGGYFYEAPDKGDRQYVSMGLGLRYQVFGVDGTYLVPTGSNSQANPLAQTIRVSLHFNLNKLSEAFDENGAGGTSGDAPSN
;
A
#
# COMPACT_ATOMS: atom_id res chain seq x y z
N MET A 1 -34.41 16.80 -37.15
CA MET A 1 -33.10 17.44 -37.40
C MET A 1 -32.28 17.27 -36.12
N VAL A 2 -31.36 16.33 -36.11
CA VAL A 2 -30.43 16.14 -34.98
C VAL A 2 -29.30 17.17 -35.12
N PRO A 3 -28.94 17.92 -34.08
CA PRO A 3 -27.94 18.99 -34.23
C PRO A 3 -26.55 18.39 -34.48
N PHE A 4 -25.92 18.88 -35.54
CA PHE A 4 -24.60 18.47 -36.04
C PHE A 4 -23.46 18.59 -35.03
N ASN A 5 -23.66 19.29 -33.89
CA ASN A 5 -22.65 19.53 -32.88
C ASN A 5 -22.37 18.31 -31.95
N SER A 6 -23.29 17.35 -31.80
CA SER A 6 -23.10 16.20 -30.90
C SER A 6 -22.15 15.13 -31.49
N LEU A 7 -22.08 15.01 -32.80
CA LEU A 7 -21.23 14.05 -33.48
C LEU A 7 -19.75 14.49 -33.50
N MET A 8 -19.50 15.80 -33.55
CA MET A 8 -18.13 16.34 -33.53
C MET A 8 -17.47 16.24 -32.15
N GLN A 9 -18.23 16.42 -31.05
CA GLN A 9 -17.69 16.23 -29.70
C GLN A 9 -17.40 14.76 -29.38
N ALA A 10 -18.19 13.83 -29.86
CA ALA A 10 -17.95 12.40 -29.69
C ALA A 10 -16.69 11.90 -30.44
N SER A 11 -16.39 12.49 -31.60
CA SER A 11 -15.20 12.16 -32.37
C SER A 11 -13.91 12.68 -31.71
N PHE A 12 -13.94 13.86 -31.11
CA PHE A 12 -12.81 14.43 -30.35
C PHE A 12 -12.50 13.66 -29.06
N PHE A 13 -13.53 13.11 -28.41
CA PHE A 13 -13.34 12.31 -27.20
C PHE A 13 -12.74 10.94 -27.53
N ARG A 14 -13.19 10.31 -28.63
CA ARG A 14 -12.65 9.02 -29.09
C ARG A 14 -11.18 9.12 -29.53
N SER A 15 -10.78 10.21 -30.19
CA SER A 15 -9.38 10.39 -30.58
C SER A 15 -8.44 10.68 -29.42
N ARG A 16 -8.90 11.38 -28.38
CA ARG A 16 -8.08 11.63 -27.17
C ARG A 16 -7.98 10.41 -26.27
N LEU A 17 -9.05 9.59 -26.17
CA LEU A 17 -9.01 8.33 -25.45
C LEU A 17 -8.09 7.31 -26.16
N ALA A 18 -8.13 7.25 -27.50
CA ALA A 18 -7.21 6.44 -28.31
C ALA A 18 -5.75 6.87 -28.17
N LEU A 19 -5.50 8.18 -27.99
CA LEU A 19 -4.14 8.71 -27.75
C LEU A 19 -3.61 8.34 -26.36
N LEU A 20 -4.47 8.37 -25.34
CA LEU A 20 -4.12 7.96 -23.97
C LEU A 20 -3.88 6.45 -23.88
N VAL A 21 -4.70 5.64 -24.54
CA VAL A 21 -4.51 4.18 -24.62
C VAL A 21 -3.26 3.86 -25.47
N GLY A 22 -2.99 4.62 -26.52
CA GLY A 22 -1.79 4.49 -27.34
C GLY A 22 -0.50 4.87 -26.61
N LEU A 23 -0.53 5.89 -25.73
CA LEU A 23 0.60 6.27 -24.87
C LEU A 23 0.86 5.21 -23.77
N MET A 24 -0.18 4.59 -23.22
CA MET A 24 0.00 3.48 -22.27
C MET A 24 0.48 2.20 -22.96
N ALA A 25 0.07 1.94 -24.20
CA ALA A 25 0.55 0.79 -24.98
C ALA A 25 2.00 0.96 -25.47
N SER A 26 2.45 2.19 -25.76
CA SER A 26 3.84 2.45 -26.18
C SER A 26 4.84 2.40 -25.02
N ALA A 27 4.40 2.62 -23.78
CA ALA A 27 5.22 2.40 -22.59
C ALA A 27 5.51 0.90 -22.33
N ALA A 28 4.65 0.01 -22.83
CA ALA A 28 4.82 -1.45 -22.67
C ALA A 28 5.83 -2.08 -23.64
N THR A 29 6.26 -1.36 -24.69
CA THR A 29 7.19 -1.91 -25.70
C THR A 29 8.65 -1.50 -25.54
N ALA A 30 8.98 -0.68 -24.54
CA ALA A 30 10.38 -0.38 -24.17
C ALA A 30 11.00 -1.49 -23.32
N GLN A 31 10.86 -2.75 -23.75
CA GLN A 31 11.64 -3.87 -23.21
C GLN A 31 13.05 -3.78 -23.78
N ALA A 32 13.91 -2.99 -23.14
CA ALA A 32 15.33 -3.08 -23.40
C ALA A 32 15.79 -4.49 -23.07
N GLN A 33 16.44 -5.16 -24.00
CA GLN A 33 17.13 -6.44 -23.77
C GLN A 33 18.20 -6.20 -22.70
N ILE A 34 17.88 -6.49 -21.45
CA ILE A 34 18.84 -6.51 -20.34
C ILE A 34 19.46 -7.90 -20.34
N SER A 35 20.75 -7.96 -20.62
CA SER A 35 21.55 -9.18 -20.55
C SER A 35 21.44 -9.82 -19.16
N ASN A 36 21.22 -11.13 -19.14
CA ASN A 36 20.93 -12.00 -18.00
C ASN A 36 22.05 -12.13 -16.96
N GLN A 37 22.43 -11.06 -16.26
CA GLN A 37 23.16 -11.13 -14.98
C GLN A 37 22.91 -9.84 -14.15
N THR A 38 21.67 -9.54 -13.85
CA THR A 38 21.35 -8.55 -12.82
C THR A 38 21.52 -9.23 -11.46
N THR A 39 22.63 -8.98 -10.80
CA THR A 39 22.74 -9.27 -9.37
C THR A 39 21.63 -8.51 -8.66
N ALA A 40 20.71 -9.20 -8.00
CA ALA A 40 19.63 -8.54 -7.26
C ALA A 40 20.24 -7.62 -6.21
N ARG A 41 19.88 -6.34 -6.24
CA ARG A 41 20.39 -5.27 -5.37
C ARG A 41 19.28 -4.76 -4.46
N THR A 42 18.43 -5.68 -4.04
CA THR A 42 17.25 -5.40 -3.23
C THR A 42 17.64 -4.93 -1.84
N ILE A 43 17.05 -3.83 -1.40
CA ILE A 43 17.19 -3.35 -0.03
C ILE A 43 16.42 -4.29 0.89
N THR A 44 17.11 -4.94 1.81
CA THR A 44 16.52 -5.90 2.75
C THR A 44 16.13 -5.19 4.04
N THR A 45 14.91 -5.42 4.50
CA THR A 45 14.39 -4.87 5.75
C THR A 45 13.72 -5.97 6.59
N ALA A 46 13.60 -5.73 7.90
CA ALA A 46 12.71 -6.55 8.72
C ALA A 46 11.25 -6.25 8.37
N VAL A 47 10.36 -7.22 8.57
CA VAL A 47 8.90 -7.07 8.42
C VAL A 47 8.48 -6.42 7.09
N PRO A 48 8.88 -6.98 5.95
CA PRO A 48 8.62 -6.38 4.64
C PRO A 48 7.12 -6.27 4.30
N ILE A 49 6.25 -6.98 5.01
CA ILE A 49 4.79 -6.87 4.85
C ILE A 49 4.27 -5.44 5.06
N LEU A 50 4.98 -4.62 5.84
CA LEU A 50 4.63 -3.21 6.07
C LEU A 50 4.79 -2.33 4.82
N THR A 51 5.34 -2.85 3.73
CA THR A 51 5.43 -2.15 2.44
C THR A 51 4.25 -2.45 1.51
N LEU A 52 3.40 -3.42 1.85
CA LEU A 52 2.31 -3.91 1.00
C LEU A 52 1.00 -3.20 1.34
N SER A 53 0.19 -2.85 0.34
CA SER A 53 -1.17 -2.36 0.60
C SER A 53 -2.03 -3.46 1.20
N PRO A 54 -2.67 -3.24 2.34
CA PRO A 54 -3.44 -4.28 3.00
C PRO A 54 -4.87 -4.41 2.47
N ASP A 55 -5.37 -3.41 1.75
CA ASP A 55 -6.76 -3.34 1.29
C ASP A 55 -6.92 -3.48 -0.23
N SER A 56 -8.14 -3.85 -0.63
CA SER A 56 -8.50 -4.12 -2.01
C SER A 56 -8.53 -2.84 -2.88
N ARG A 57 -8.97 -1.69 -2.32
CA ARG A 57 -9.08 -0.44 -3.09
C ARG A 57 -7.71 0.06 -3.56
N ALA A 58 -6.77 0.22 -2.64
CA ALA A 58 -5.43 0.69 -2.99
C ALA A 58 -4.69 -0.32 -3.87
N SER A 59 -4.87 -1.62 -3.61
CA SER A 59 -4.31 -2.67 -4.46
C SER A 59 -4.82 -2.60 -5.89
N ALA A 60 -6.11 -2.31 -6.09
CA ALA A 60 -6.70 -2.12 -7.42
C ALA A 60 -6.20 -0.85 -8.13
N LEU A 61 -5.64 0.10 -7.38
CA LEU A 61 -5.06 1.34 -7.89
C LEU A 61 -3.52 1.26 -8.03
N GLY A 62 -2.96 0.05 -8.15
CA GLY A 62 -1.52 -0.15 -8.24
C GLY A 62 -0.78 0.22 -6.95
N GLU A 63 -1.35 -0.02 -5.78
CA GLU A 63 -0.83 0.31 -4.44
C GLU A 63 -0.90 1.82 -4.09
N ALA A 64 -1.53 2.66 -4.93
CA ALA A 64 -1.69 4.09 -4.66
C ALA A 64 -2.75 4.34 -3.57
N GLY A 65 -2.41 5.14 -2.56
CA GLY A 65 -3.29 5.42 -1.44
C GLY A 65 -3.00 6.71 -0.67
N VAL A 66 -1.89 7.37 -0.95
CA VAL A 66 -1.39 8.51 -0.16
C VAL A 66 -2.28 9.75 -0.31
N ALA A 67 -2.81 9.99 -1.51
CA ALA A 67 -3.64 11.16 -1.82
C ALA A 67 -5.08 10.79 -2.22
N THR A 68 -5.46 9.52 -2.26
CA THR A 68 -6.85 9.10 -2.53
C THR A 68 -7.83 9.67 -1.52
N SER A 69 -9.11 9.77 -1.91
CA SER A 69 -10.18 10.21 -1.00
C SER A 69 -10.20 9.39 0.30
N PRO A 70 -10.45 10.04 1.46
CA PRO A 70 -10.40 9.39 2.77
C PRO A 70 -11.42 8.26 2.95
N ASP A 71 -10.99 7.17 3.57
CA ASP A 71 -11.78 5.99 3.92
C ASP A 71 -11.29 5.33 5.23
N ALA A 72 -11.82 4.16 5.59
CA ALA A 72 -11.44 3.43 6.81
C ALA A 72 -9.97 3.00 6.84
N ASN A 73 -9.32 2.83 5.67
CA ASN A 73 -7.94 2.36 5.54
C ASN A 73 -6.92 3.51 5.42
N SER A 74 -7.39 4.75 5.43
CA SER A 74 -6.59 5.96 5.15
C SER A 74 -5.37 6.12 6.03
N ALA A 75 -5.48 5.77 7.33
CA ALA A 75 -4.40 5.91 8.29
C ALA A 75 -3.16 5.07 7.95
N TYR A 76 -3.33 3.95 7.24
CA TYR A 76 -2.22 3.11 6.79
C TYR A 76 -1.32 3.82 5.77
N PHE A 77 -1.92 4.58 4.87
CA PHE A 77 -1.21 5.29 3.80
C PHE A 77 -0.76 6.69 4.22
N ASN A 78 -1.66 7.41 4.90
CA ASN A 78 -1.44 8.81 5.29
C ASN A 78 -2.46 9.22 6.38
N ALA A 79 -2.02 9.30 7.62
CA ALA A 79 -2.87 9.69 8.74
C ALA A 79 -3.43 11.13 8.62
N GLY A 80 -2.80 12.02 7.82
CA GLY A 80 -3.30 13.37 7.55
C GLY A 80 -4.68 13.39 6.90
N LYS A 81 -5.08 12.32 6.22
CA LYS A 81 -6.41 12.15 5.62
C LYS A 81 -7.53 12.03 6.66
N LEU A 82 -7.22 11.60 7.89
CA LEU A 82 -8.22 11.37 8.94
C LEU A 82 -9.00 12.64 9.32
N GLY A 83 -8.41 13.84 9.14
CA GLY A 83 -9.12 15.09 9.34
C GLY A 83 -10.27 15.34 8.35
N PHE A 84 -10.29 14.61 7.22
CA PHE A 84 -11.25 14.78 6.12
C PHE A 84 -12.19 13.60 5.92
N VAL A 85 -12.21 12.63 6.83
CA VAL A 85 -13.08 11.44 6.69
C VAL A 85 -14.56 11.83 6.64
N PRO A 86 -15.37 11.23 5.73
CA PRO A 86 -16.74 11.68 5.50
C PRO A 86 -17.70 11.25 6.60
N TYR A 87 -17.62 10.01 7.08
CA TYR A 87 -18.54 9.43 8.05
C TYR A 87 -18.09 9.68 9.49
N LYS A 88 -19.02 9.58 10.44
CA LYS A 88 -18.68 9.66 11.86
C LYS A 88 -17.86 8.47 12.33
N TYR A 89 -18.19 7.27 11.82
CA TYR A 89 -17.48 6.04 12.09
C TYR A 89 -17.32 5.26 10.78
N ALA A 90 -16.20 4.58 10.61
CA ALA A 90 -16.05 3.58 9.57
C ALA A 90 -15.12 2.46 10.03
N ALA A 91 -15.34 1.26 9.49
CA ALA A 91 -14.49 0.11 9.69
C ALA A 91 -14.29 -0.62 8.37
N SER A 92 -13.17 -1.35 8.26
CA SER A 92 -12.85 -2.19 7.11
C SER A 92 -12.14 -3.46 7.57
N VAL A 93 -12.50 -4.58 6.96
CA VAL A 93 -11.81 -5.86 7.08
C VAL A 93 -11.35 -6.28 5.71
N SER A 94 -10.07 -6.60 5.58
CA SER A 94 -9.49 -7.07 4.33
C SER A 94 -8.81 -8.42 4.52
N TYR A 95 -8.92 -9.28 3.52
CA TYR A 95 -8.30 -10.58 3.49
C TYR A 95 -7.67 -10.84 2.12
N SER A 96 -6.44 -11.33 2.13
CA SER A 96 -5.68 -11.69 0.94
C SER A 96 -4.99 -13.04 1.17
N PRO A 97 -5.44 -14.12 0.51
CA PRO A 97 -4.63 -15.32 0.39
C PRO A 97 -3.28 -14.97 -0.21
N TRP A 98 -2.20 -15.52 0.34
CA TRP A 98 -0.85 -15.18 -0.08
C TRP A 98 -0.16 -16.39 -0.69
N LEU A 99 0.60 -16.20 -1.78
CA LEU A 99 1.38 -17.27 -2.45
C LEU A 99 0.55 -18.52 -2.80
N ARG A 100 -0.72 -18.37 -3.17
CA ARG A 100 -1.62 -19.51 -3.43
C ARG A 100 -1.13 -20.48 -4.50
N ALA A 101 -0.26 -20.03 -5.41
CA ALA A 101 0.38 -20.90 -6.40
C ALA A 101 1.45 -21.84 -5.78
N VAL A 102 1.89 -21.58 -4.54
CA VAL A 102 2.95 -22.30 -3.84
C VAL A 102 2.42 -23.02 -2.60
N THR A 103 1.54 -22.38 -1.84
CA THR A 103 0.98 -22.91 -0.59
C THR A 103 -0.41 -22.37 -0.32
N ASP A 104 -1.25 -23.15 0.39
CA ASP A 104 -2.64 -22.78 0.66
C ASP A 104 -2.84 -22.14 2.04
N ASP A 105 -1.80 -22.10 2.88
CA ASP A 105 -1.90 -21.77 4.30
C ASP A 105 -1.37 -20.38 4.67
N MET A 106 -0.87 -19.59 3.69
CA MET A 106 -0.42 -18.22 3.92
C MET A 106 -1.52 -17.20 3.66
N SER A 107 -1.63 -16.18 4.52
CA SER A 107 -2.63 -15.12 4.35
C SER A 107 -2.23 -13.81 5.03
N LEU A 108 -2.67 -12.69 4.43
CA LEU A 108 -2.62 -11.36 4.99
C LEU A 108 -4.03 -10.91 5.36
N SER A 109 -4.24 -10.58 6.62
CA SER A 109 -5.49 -10.04 7.15
C SER A 109 -5.25 -8.62 7.66
N TYR A 110 -6.19 -7.72 7.43
CA TYR A 110 -6.13 -6.35 7.90
C TYR A 110 -7.47 -5.88 8.41
N LEU A 111 -7.49 -5.36 9.62
CA LEU A 111 -8.64 -4.72 10.26
C LEU A 111 -8.28 -3.26 10.50
N SER A 112 -9.17 -2.36 10.15
CA SER A 112 -9.01 -0.93 10.43
C SER A 112 -10.35 -0.28 10.72
N GLY A 113 -10.30 0.85 11.42
CA GLY A 113 -11.48 1.67 11.64
C GLY A 113 -11.11 3.02 12.21
N TYR A 114 -12.02 3.97 12.08
CA TYR A 114 -11.87 5.30 12.66
C TYR A 114 -13.16 5.77 13.31
N GLY A 115 -13.01 6.74 14.22
CA GLY A 115 -14.10 7.52 14.78
C GLY A 115 -13.74 8.99 14.80
N LYS A 116 -14.67 9.86 14.35
CA LYS A 116 -14.54 11.30 14.53
C LYS A 116 -14.68 11.65 16.01
N ILE A 117 -13.72 12.41 16.53
CA ILE A 117 -13.73 12.95 17.91
C ILE A 117 -14.03 14.45 17.93
N GLY A 118 -14.10 15.07 16.76
CA GLY A 118 -14.46 16.46 16.53
C GLY A 118 -14.84 16.71 15.07
N PRO A 119 -15.27 17.93 14.73
CA PRO A 119 -15.66 18.28 13.36
C PRO A 119 -14.51 18.10 12.35
N ARG A 120 -13.26 18.31 12.80
CA ARG A 120 -12.04 18.36 12.00
C ARG A 120 -10.98 17.36 12.46
N SER A 121 -11.34 16.37 13.29
CA SER A 121 -10.38 15.42 13.83
C SER A 121 -10.98 14.03 13.99
N ALA A 122 -10.14 13.01 13.76
CA ALA A 122 -10.50 11.62 13.97
C ALA A 122 -9.32 10.83 14.53
N VAL A 123 -9.66 9.76 15.25
CA VAL A 123 -8.74 8.71 15.67
C VAL A 123 -9.02 7.45 14.89
N SER A 124 -7.99 6.67 14.63
CA SER A 124 -8.10 5.39 13.95
C SER A 124 -7.29 4.33 14.70
N ALA A 125 -7.75 3.09 14.62
CA ALA A 125 -6.99 1.92 15.06
C ALA A 125 -6.95 0.89 13.94
N SER A 126 -5.84 0.15 13.83
CA SER A 126 -5.70 -0.92 12.86
C SER A 126 -4.84 -2.07 13.37
N LEU A 127 -5.10 -3.27 12.84
CA LEU A 127 -4.32 -4.48 13.07
C LEU A 127 -4.05 -5.15 11.73
N MET A 128 -2.77 -5.33 11.41
CA MET A 128 -2.30 -6.15 10.31
C MET A 128 -1.79 -7.47 10.87
N TYR A 129 -2.20 -8.57 10.29
CA TYR A 129 -1.78 -9.91 10.69
C TYR A 129 -1.38 -10.71 9.46
N PHE A 130 -0.15 -11.20 9.45
CA PHE A 130 0.39 -12.02 8.38
C PHE A 130 0.72 -13.40 8.91
N ASP A 131 -0.01 -14.39 8.42
CA ASP A 131 0.25 -15.81 8.64
C ASP A 131 1.11 -16.32 7.49
N LEU A 132 2.28 -16.86 7.83
CA LEU A 132 3.21 -17.40 6.84
C LEU A 132 3.07 -18.94 6.68
N GLY A 133 1.98 -19.49 7.21
CA GLY A 133 1.69 -20.92 7.13
C GLY A 133 2.47 -21.73 8.15
N THR A 134 2.58 -23.05 7.91
CA THR A 134 3.23 -24.00 8.83
C THR A 134 4.45 -24.60 8.19
N ILE A 135 5.58 -24.57 8.90
CA ILE A 135 6.85 -25.21 8.50
C ILE A 135 7.02 -26.46 9.30
N ASP A 136 7.03 -27.61 8.64
CA ASP A 136 7.32 -28.92 9.25
C ASP A 136 8.82 -29.17 9.29
N TYR A 137 9.35 -29.35 10.48
CA TYR A 137 10.75 -29.73 10.65
C TYR A 137 10.95 -31.23 10.37
N ARG A 138 12.00 -31.54 9.62
CA ARG A 138 12.38 -32.92 9.27
C ARG A 138 13.84 -33.18 9.59
N THR A 139 14.15 -34.38 10.07
CA THR A 139 15.52 -34.83 10.25
C THR A 139 16.18 -35.07 8.88
N ALA A 140 17.51 -35.27 8.87
CA ALA A 140 18.24 -35.65 7.65
C ALA A 140 17.73 -36.98 7.04
N SER A 141 17.11 -37.86 7.84
CA SER A 141 16.43 -39.10 7.41
C SER A 141 14.95 -38.91 7.06
N ASN A 142 14.52 -37.64 6.84
CA ASN A 142 13.15 -37.25 6.45
C ASN A 142 12.05 -37.60 7.48
N GLN A 143 12.40 -37.82 8.76
CA GLN A 143 11.43 -38.04 9.82
C GLN A 143 10.93 -36.70 10.39
N PRO A 144 9.60 -36.49 10.59
CA PRO A 144 9.09 -35.28 11.20
C PRO A 144 9.53 -35.22 12.68
N PHE A 145 9.93 -34.03 13.15
CA PHE A 145 10.30 -33.82 14.57
C PHE A 145 9.72 -32.55 15.17
N GLY A 146 8.73 -31.94 14.53
CA GLY A 146 8.00 -30.78 15.02
C GLY A 146 7.53 -29.88 13.91
N SER A 147 6.75 -28.86 14.25
CA SER A 147 6.29 -27.82 13.32
C SER A 147 6.35 -26.45 13.97
N PHE A 148 6.42 -25.42 13.15
CA PHE A 148 6.42 -24.03 13.55
C PHE A 148 5.57 -23.19 12.58
N SER A 149 4.77 -22.25 13.10
CA SER A 149 3.97 -21.35 12.31
C SER A 149 4.48 -19.91 12.47
N PRO A 150 5.33 -19.41 11.55
CA PRO A 150 5.82 -18.05 11.61
C PRO A 150 4.69 -17.04 11.39
N LYS A 151 4.72 -15.94 12.14
CA LYS A 151 3.68 -14.92 12.14
C LYS A 151 4.26 -13.54 12.35
N GLU A 152 3.70 -12.56 11.64
CA GLU A 152 4.00 -11.15 11.86
C GLU A 152 2.72 -10.37 12.09
N TYR A 153 2.77 -9.40 12.98
CA TYR A 153 1.64 -8.49 13.16
C TYR A 153 2.09 -7.08 13.54
N ALA A 154 1.26 -6.12 13.14
CA ALA A 154 1.43 -4.72 13.48
C ALA A 154 0.10 -4.12 13.94
N ALA A 155 0.09 -3.55 15.14
CA ALA A 155 -1.04 -2.81 15.67
C ALA A 155 -0.71 -1.32 15.65
N SER A 156 -1.65 -0.49 15.16
CA SER A 156 -1.43 0.96 15.05
C SER A 156 -2.61 1.73 15.62
N VAL A 157 -2.28 2.89 16.22
CA VAL A 157 -3.25 3.92 16.61
C VAL A 157 -2.83 5.22 15.93
N SER A 158 -3.79 5.91 15.33
CA SER A 158 -3.52 7.12 14.54
C SER A 158 -4.44 8.25 14.97
N TYR A 159 -3.92 9.46 14.84
CA TYR A 159 -4.68 10.70 15.00
C TYR A 159 -4.47 11.59 13.78
N GLY A 160 -5.52 12.19 13.27
CA GLY A 160 -5.45 13.17 12.20
C GLY A 160 -6.31 14.38 12.49
N GLN A 161 -5.79 15.54 12.10
CA GLN A 161 -6.38 16.85 12.31
C GLN A 161 -6.38 17.64 11.02
N GLN A 162 -7.54 18.15 10.62
CA GLN A 162 -7.68 19.16 9.60
C GLN A 162 -7.34 20.54 10.20
N LEU A 163 -6.25 21.14 9.74
CA LEU A 163 -5.76 22.44 10.23
C LEU A 163 -6.44 23.62 9.52
N SER A 164 -6.75 23.45 8.24
CA SER A 164 -7.53 24.40 7.45
C SER A 164 -8.53 23.65 6.57
N ASP A 165 -9.36 24.36 5.81
CA ASP A 165 -10.35 23.73 4.93
C ASP A 165 -9.71 22.80 3.88
N ASN A 166 -8.44 23.04 3.56
CA ASN A 166 -7.72 22.29 2.53
C ASN A 166 -6.54 21.46 3.05
N PHE A 167 -6.08 21.66 4.29
CA PHE A 167 -4.84 21.06 4.77
C PHE A 167 -5.01 20.32 6.09
N GLY A 168 -4.48 19.11 6.16
CA GLY A 168 -4.48 18.27 7.35
C GLY A 168 -3.15 17.59 7.60
N VAL A 169 -2.95 17.24 8.87
CA VAL A 169 -1.76 16.53 9.37
C VAL A 169 -2.19 15.31 10.17
N GLY A 170 -1.32 14.34 10.29
CA GLY A 170 -1.61 13.17 11.09
C GLY A 170 -0.35 12.46 11.55
N ILE A 171 -0.51 11.72 12.62
CA ILE A 171 0.53 10.91 13.25
C ILE A 171 -0.04 9.53 13.59
N SER A 172 0.78 8.50 13.47
CA SER A 172 0.46 7.15 13.95
C SER A 172 1.56 6.62 14.85
N ALA A 173 1.19 5.84 15.86
CA ALA A 173 2.08 5.02 16.64
C ALA A 173 1.79 3.55 16.31
N ARG A 174 2.84 2.76 16.09
CA ARG A 174 2.75 1.38 15.66
C ARG A 174 3.61 0.49 16.52
N TYR A 175 3.04 -0.62 16.98
CA TYR A 175 3.76 -1.74 17.59
C TYR A 175 3.84 -2.88 16.58
N ILE A 176 5.03 -3.47 16.45
CA ILE A 176 5.35 -4.51 15.48
C ILE A 176 5.94 -5.70 16.20
N ARG A 177 5.45 -6.90 15.88
CA ARG A 177 6.05 -8.16 16.35
C ARG A 177 6.22 -9.11 15.16
N SER A 178 7.43 -9.63 15.04
CA SER A 178 7.80 -10.60 14.01
C SER A 178 8.36 -11.85 14.68
N ASN A 179 7.69 -12.98 14.47
CA ASN A 179 8.09 -14.28 14.98
C ASN A 179 8.34 -15.22 13.80
N LEU A 180 9.55 -15.14 13.23
CA LEU A 180 9.94 -15.88 12.03
C LEU A 180 10.78 -17.10 12.33
N VAL A 181 11.22 -17.27 13.58
CA VAL A 181 12.16 -18.33 13.97
C VAL A 181 11.55 -19.16 15.08
N GLY A 182 11.34 -20.45 14.81
CA GLY A 182 10.91 -21.42 15.82
C GLY A 182 12.07 -21.91 16.67
N ALA A 183 11.76 -22.39 17.86
CA ALA A 183 12.71 -23.00 18.78
C ALA A 183 13.12 -24.43 18.34
N ALA A 184 13.55 -24.59 17.10
CA ALA A 184 14.08 -25.86 16.60
C ALA A 184 15.54 -26.00 17.05
N ASN A 185 15.90 -27.14 17.60
CA ASN A 185 17.27 -27.50 17.96
C ASN A 185 17.95 -26.66 19.07
N GLY A 186 17.19 -26.14 20.04
CA GLY A 186 17.78 -25.44 21.18
C GLY A 186 18.36 -24.05 20.87
N ASN A 187 18.01 -23.47 19.73
CA ASN A 187 18.34 -22.09 19.43
C ASN A 187 17.46 -21.17 20.28
N ASP A 188 18.06 -20.23 21.01
CA ASP A 188 17.39 -19.16 21.78
C ASP A 188 16.78 -18.08 20.88
N ALA A 189 16.16 -18.49 19.76
CA ALA A 189 15.56 -17.57 18.81
C ALA A 189 14.36 -16.85 19.45
N GLN A 190 14.47 -15.55 19.59
CA GLN A 190 13.44 -14.69 20.18
C GLN A 190 12.66 -13.96 19.08
N PRO A 191 11.34 -13.80 19.24
CA PRO A 191 10.57 -12.93 18.37
C PRO A 191 11.08 -11.49 18.41
N GLY A 192 11.26 -10.87 17.24
CA GLY A 192 11.62 -9.47 17.14
C GLY A 192 10.44 -8.56 17.48
N ASN A 193 10.70 -7.47 18.21
CA ASN A 193 9.71 -6.45 18.53
C ASN A 193 10.23 -5.07 18.17
N ALA A 194 9.34 -4.20 17.67
CA ALA A 194 9.66 -2.82 17.37
C ALA A 194 8.48 -1.89 17.65
N ALA A 195 8.82 -0.63 17.89
CA ALA A 195 7.88 0.48 17.88
C ALA A 195 8.26 1.45 16.77
N ALA A 196 7.27 2.01 16.09
CA ALA A 196 7.46 2.96 15.01
C ALA A 196 6.43 4.09 15.08
N VAL A 197 6.75 5.19 14.41
CA VAL A 197 5.89 6.36 14.22
C VAL A 197 5.75 6.62 12.73
N ASP A 198 4.54 6.98 12.30
CA ASP A 198 4.27 7.47 10.96
C ASP A 198 3.84 8.93 11.03
N LEU A 199 4.26 9.74 10.05
CA LEU A 199 3.88 11.13 9.89
C LEU A 199 3.22 11.30 8.52
N GLY A 200 2.15 12.10 8.45
CA GLY A 200 1.46 12.33 7.21
C GLY A 200 0.88 13.73 7.08
N VAL A 201 0.88 14.27 5.86
CA VAL A 201 0.23 15.53 5.50
C VAL A 201 -0.66 15.30 4.29
N TYR A 202 -1.80 15.97 4.27
CA TYR A 202 -2.78 15.86 3.20
C TYR A 202 -3.32 17.24 2.84
N TYR A 203 -3.36 17.51 1.55
CA TYR A 203 -3.95 18.71 0.97
C TYR A 203 -5.01 18.34 -0.04
N THR A 204 -6.19 18.98 0.00
CA THR A 204 -7.24 18.77 -0.99
C THR A 204 -7.95 20.11 -1.28
N LYS A 205 -8.26 20.33 -2.55
CA LYS A 205 -8.93 21.55 -2.99
C LYS A 205 -9.78 21.30 -4.22
N ASP A 206 -11.00 21.80 -4.18
CA ASP A 206 -11.86 21.87 -5.36
C ASP A 206 -11.45 23.03 -6.25
N ALA A 207 -11.43 22.80 -7.56
CA ALA A 207 -11.05 23.78 -8.56
C ALA A 207 -11.94 23.64 -9.81
N THR A 208 -12.41 24.77 -10.33
CA THR A 208 -13.09 24.81 -11.62
C THR A 208 -12.07 25.15 -12.70
N ILE A 209 -11.85 24.23 -13.66
CA ILE A 209 -10.92 24.41 -14.76
C ILE A 209 -11.71 24.31 -16.07
N GLY A 210 -11.85 25.44 -16.75
CA GLY A 210 -12.76 25.54 -17.89
C GLY A 210 -14.22 25.33 -17.46
N THR A 211 -14.90 24.34 -18.01
CA THR A 211 -16.27 23.96 -17.64
C THR A 211 -16.33 22.76 -16.68
N GLY A 212 -15.19 22.23 -16.25
CA GLY A 212 -15.12 21.04 -15.41
C GLY A 212 -14.86 21.35 -13.95
N VAL A 213 -15.51 20.60 -13.06
CA VAL A 213 -15.24 20.60 -11.63
C VAL A 213 -14.24 19.49 -11.32
N TYR A 214 -13.18 19.85 -10.61
CA TYR A 214 -12.10 18.96 -10.24
C TYR A 214 -11.84 19.03 -8.74
N ASN A 215 -11.56 17.89 -8.12
CA ASN A 215 -10.91 17.86 -6.82
C ASN A 215 -9.45 17.47 -7.02
N LEU A 216 -8.54 18.30 -6.52
CA LEU A 216 -7.09 18.09 -6.57
C LEU A 216 -6.62 17.76 -5.18
N ALA A 217 -5.97 16.61 -5.01
CA ALA A 217 -5.42 16.19 -3.73
C ALA A 217 -3.93 15.85 -3.85
N PHE A 218 -3.16 16.20 -2.80
CA PHE A 218 -1.75 15.90 -2.65
C PHE A 218 -1.53 15.32 -1.26
N GLY A 219 -0.64 14.35 -1.16
CA GLY A 219 -0.29 13.74 0.09
C GLY A 219 1.20 13.47 0.18
N ALA A 220 1.74 13.57 1.40
CA ALA A 220 3.07 13.08 1.71
C ALA A 220 3.03 12.35 3.04
N ALA A 221 3.75 11.24 3.14
CA ALA A 221 3.85 10.45 4.36
C ALA A 221 5.25 9.84 4.51
N ILE A 222 5.73 9.78 5.75
CA ILE A 222 6.88 8.95 6.12
C ILE A 222 6.35 7.93 7.12
N SER A 223 6.47 6.64 6.77
CA SER A 223 5.97 5.54 7.60
C SER A 223 7.10 4.69 8.16
N ASN A 224 6.81 4.01 9.28
CA ASN A 224 7.70 3.07 9.95
C ASN A 224 9.03 3.67 10.45
N ILE A 225 9.04 4.92 10.90
CA ILE A 225 10.19 5.51 11.59
C ILE A 225 10.29 4.85 12.97
N GLY A 226 11.18 3.87 13.14
CA GLY A 226 11.18 3.05 14.34
C GLY A 226 12.50 2.37 14.63
N ASN A 227 12.59 1.75 15.80
CA ASN A 227 13.79 1.00 16.19
C ASN A 227 14.00 -0.22 15.28
N LYS A 228 15.24 -0.60 15.10
CA LYS A 228 15.60 -1.82 14.39
C LYS A 228 15.08 -3.05 15.14
N ILE A 229 14.81 -4.11 14.39
CA ILE A 229 14.45 -5.41 14.95
C ILE A 229 15.70 -6.27 15.08
N THR A 230 15.81 -6.91 16.22
CA THR A 230 16.81 -7.93 16.50
C THR A 230 16.07 -9.25 16.74
N TYR A 231 16.53 -10.31 16.07
CA TYR A 231 16.07 -11.68 16.29
C TYR A 231 17.05 -12.43 17.20
N SER A 232 17.74 -13.44 16.67
CA SER A 232 18.68 -14.25 17.44
C SER A 232 20.05 -13.60 17.62
N ASP A 233 20.51 -12.81 16.66
CA ASP A 233 21.81 -12.12 16.69
C ASP A 233 21.64 -10.65 17.07
N VAL A 234 21.95 -10.33 18.33
CA VAL A 234 21.90 -8.96 18.87
C VAL A 234 22.88 -8.00 18.20
N ASN A 235 23.91 -8.51 17.53
CA ASN A 235 24.92 -7.69 16.85
C ASN A 235 24.53 -7.28 15.44
N ASN A 236 23.47 -7.88 14.88
CA ASN A 236 23.02 -7.65 13.52
C ASN A 236 21.54 -7.22 13.42
N PRO A 237 21.18 -6.05 13.96
CA PRO A 237 19.81 -5.55 13.95
C PRO A 237 19.41 -5.10 12.54
N SER A 238 18.21 -5.47 12.11
CA SER A 238 17.64 -5.11 10.79
C SER A 238 16.77 -3.86 10.88
N PHE A 239 16.89 -2.95 9.91
CA PHE A 239 16.03 -1.78 9.79
C PHE A 239 14.57 -2.18 9.52
N LEU A 240 13.62 -1.42 10.08
CA LEU A 240 12.24 -1.43 9.61
C LEU A 240 12.17 -0.81 8.20
N PRO A 241 11.16 -1.15 7.39
CA PRO A 241 10.96 -0.54 6.07
C PRO A 241 10.43 0.89 6.22
N THR A 242 11.27 1.80 6.69
CA THR A 242 10.95 3.23 6.72
C THR A 242 10.78 3.71 5.29
N MET A 243 9.63 4.31 4.98
CA MET A 243 9.27 4.64 3.61
C MET A 243 8.74 6.07 3.48
N LEU A 244 9.32 6.83 2.57
CA LEU A 244 8.76 8.09 2.08
C LEU A 244 7.78 7.78 0.95
N LYS A 245 6.58 8.36 1.03
CA LYS A 245 5.55 8.28 0.00
C LYS A 245 5.07 9.68 -0.35
N LEU A 246 5.00 9.97 -1.63
CA LEU A 246 4.42 11.21 -2.18
C LEU A 246 3.33 10.83 -3.16
N GLY A 247 2.17 11.45 -3.08
CA GLY A 247 1.05 11.09 -3.90
C GLY A 247 0.22 12.28 -4.38
N THR A 248 -0.48 12.07 -5.49
CA THR A 248 -1.47 13.00 -6.02
C THR A 248 -2.70 12.24 -6.50
N ALA A 249 -3.86 12.87 -6.36
CA ALA A 249 -5.11 12.38 -6.92
C ALA A 249 -5.87 13.54 -7.57
N ILE A 250 -6.38 13.29 -8.77
CA ILE A 250 -7.17 14.24 -9.54
C ILE A 250 -8.52 13.58 -9.82
N THR A 251 -9.56 14.07 -9.17
CA THR A 251 -10.93 13.61 -9.39
C THR A 251 -11.64 14.63 -10.27
N ARG A 252 -12.24 14.17 -11.36
CA ARG A 252 -13.13 14.94 -12.22
C ARG A 252 -14.56 14.47 -12.04
N GLU A 253 -15.45 15.38 -11.74
CA GLU A 253 -16.89 15.17 -11.83
C GLU A 253 -17.32 15.39 -13.27
N ILE A 254 -17.79 14.33 -13.93
CA ILE A 254 -18.25 14.37 -15.33
C ILE A 254 -19.69 14.87 -15.35
N ASP A 255 -20.51 14.32 -14.48
CA ASP A 255 -21.89 14.67 -14.19
C ASP A 255 -22.28 14.26 -12.77
N GLU A 256 -23.54 14.40 -12.40
CA GLU A 256 -24.06 14.10 -11.05
C GLU A 256 -23.77 12.65 -10.59
N TYR A 257 -23.72 11.69 -11.54
CA TYR A 257 -23.55 10.26 -11.25
C TYR A 257 -22.15 9.74 -11.54
N ASN A 258 -21.38 10.44 -12.37
CA ASN A 258 -20.15 9.90 -12.92
C ASN A 258 -18.93 10.72 -12.48
N LYS A 259 -17.98 10.04 -11.81
CA LYS A 259 -16.68 10.60 -11.40
C LYS A 259 -15.55 9.71 -11.87
N ILE A 260 -14.46 10.34 -12.28
CA ILE A 260 -13.21 9.65 -12.61
C ILE A 260 -12.09 10.23 -11.76
N THR A 261 -11.33 9.36 -11.10
CA THR A 261 -10.14 9.75 -10.33
C THR A 261 -8.90 9.10 -10.93
N LEU A 262 -7.91 9.92 -11.25
CA LEU A 262 -6.56 9.48 -11.60
C LEU A 262 -5.68 9.66 -10.36
N VAL A 263 -4.90 8.63 -10.01
CA VAL A 263 -3.98 8.64 -8.88
C VAL A 263 -2.57 8.29 -9.32
N PHE A 264 -1.60 8.91 -8.66
CA PHE A 264 -0.19 8.63 -8.86
C PHE A 264 0.54 8.78 -7.52
N ASP A 265 1.26 7.73 -7.10
CA ASP A 265 2.13 7.75 -5.92
C ASP A 265 3.56 7.36 -6.32
N ALA A 266 4.54 8.00 -5.69
CA ALA A 266 5.95 7.62 -5.73
C ALA A 266 6.40 7.28 -4.31
N SER A 267 7.11 6.17 -4.16
CA SER A 267 7.61 5.74 -2.86
C SER A 267 9.06 5.29 -2.91
N LYS A 268 9.80 5.59 -1.84
CA LYS A 268 11.22 5.20 -1.68
C LYS A 268 11.44 4.69 -0.26
N LEU A 269 12.17 3.57 -0.14
CA LEU A 269 12.70 3.11 1.14
C LEU A 269 13.79 4.07 1.63
N LEU A 270 13.63 4.56 2.86
CA LEU A 270 14.61 5.39 3.56
C LEU A 270 15.49 4.51 4.45
N VAL A 271 16.11 3.52 3.85
CA VAL A 271 16.99 2.54 4.48
C VAL A 271 18.26 2.47 3.63
N PRO A 272 19.45 2.37 4.26
CA PRO A 272 20.70 2.32 3.51
C PRO A 272 20.72 1.20 2.46
N SER A 273 21.11 1.55 1.24
CA SER A 273 21.26 0.60 0.16
C SER A 273 22.43 -0.35 0.41
N PRO A 274 22.33 -1.65 0.06
CA PRO A 274 23.46 -2.56 0.18
C PRO A 274 24.62 -2.11 -0.70
N PHE A 275 25.81 -2.11 -0.12
CA PHE A 275 27.04 -1.82 -0.86
C PHE A 275 27.47 -3.06 -1.65
N TYR A 276 27.90 -2.84 -2.88
CA TYR A 276 28.49 -3.88 -3.74
C TYR A 276 29.56 -3.23 -4.64
N GLU A 277 30.50 -4.01 -5.13
CA GLU A 277 31.45 -3.62 -6.15
C GLU A 277 31.07 -4.24 -7.51
N ASN A 278 31.33 -3.54 -8.59
CA ASN A 278 31.07 -4.05 -9.94
C ASN A 278 32.32 -3.83 -10.83
N PRO A 279 32.98 -4.89 -11.34
CA PRO A 279 32.63 -6.30 -11.14
C PRO A 279 32.92 -6.82 -9.73
N PHE A 280 32.07 -7.73 -9.22
CA PHE A 280 32.26 -8.38 -7.94
C PHE A 280 32.76 -9.82 -8.15
N ASN A 281 33.89 -10.15 -7.50
CA ASN A 281 34.41 -11.51 -7.47
C ASN A 281 34.37 -12.06 -6.03
N ALA A 282 33.38 -12.92 -5.76
CA ALA A 282 33.21 -13.55 -4.45
C ALA A 282 34.38 -14.44 -4.04
N ALA A 283 35.22 -14.87 -4.98
CA ALA A 283 36.44 -15.67 -4.71
C ALA A 283 37.63 -14.79 -4.32
N ASP A 284 37.56 -13.44 -4.48
CA ASP A 284 38.59 -12.52 -4.00
C ASP A 284 38.32 -12.15 -2.52
N PRO A 285 39.12 -12.65 -1.57
CA PRO A 285 38.89 -12.44 -0.15
C PRO A 285 39.05 -10.96 0.25
N ILE A 286 39.84 -10.16 -0.45
CA ILE A 286 40.05 -8.73 -0.16
C ILE A 286 38.81 -7.94 -0.58
N GLN A 287 38.29 -8.21 -1.77
CA GLN A 287 37.08 -7.55 -2.25
C GLN A 287 35.87 -7.92 -1.38
N LYS A 288 35.72 -9.21 -1.04
CA LYS A 288 34.68 -9.67 -0.14
C LYS A 288 34.74 -8.98 1.22
N ALA A 289 35.94 -8.92 1.84
CA ALA A 289 36.12 -8.27 3.14
C ALA A 289 35.75 -6.77 3.13
N ARG A 290 36.06 -6.06 2.03
CA ARG A 290 35.65 -4.64 1.87
C ARG A 290 34.15 -4.47 1.78
N VAL A 291 33.50 -5.31 0.96
CA VAL A 291 32.04 -5.26 0.78
C VAL A 291 31.32 -5.60 2.10
N ASP A 292 31.77 -6.64 2.79
CA ASP A 292 31.21 -7.05 4.08
C ASP A 292 31.41 -5.95 5.16
N ALA A 293 32.58 -5.34 5.23
CA ALA A 293 32.88 -4.26 6.17
C ALA A 293 32.02 -3.01 5.93
N GLU A 294 31.81 -2.61 4.66
CA GLU A 294 30.97 -1.46 4.35
C GLU A 294 29.49 -1.75 4.63
N ASN A 295 29.02 -2.95 4.34
CA ASN A 295 27.65 -3.37 4.66
C ASN A 295 27.42 -3.46 6.18
N ASP A 296 28.39 -3.95 6.94
CA ASP A 296 28.34 -3.95 8.41
C ASP A 296 28.25 -2.52 8.97
N LYS A 297 29.05 -1.60 8.44
CA LYS A 297 28.99 -0.18 8.81
C LYS A 297 27.63 0.43 8.48
N ARG A 298 27.05 0.16 7.30
CA ARG A 298 25.73 0.64 6.91
C ARG A 298 24.63 0.06 7.79
N SER A 299 24.71 -1.22 8.10
CA SER A 299 23.76 -1.90 9.00
C SER A 299 23.77 -1.32 10.42
N LYS A 300 24.87 -0.77 10.89
CA LYS A 300 25.05 -0.16 12.21
C LYS A 300 24.69 1.34 12.27
N GLN A 301 24.38 1.97 11.14
CA GLN A 301 23.95 3.39 11.13
C GLN A 301 22.73 3.60 12.04
N GLY A 302 22.65 4.79 12.67
CA GLY A 302 21.44 5.22 13.38
C GLY A 302 20.26 5.40 12.42
N ILE A 303 19.04 5.28 12.90
CA ILE A 303 17.81 5.35 12.09
C ILE A 303 17.77 6.63 11.25
N VAL A 304 17.90 7.79 11.88
CA VAL A 304 17.86 9.10 11.20
C VAL A 304 19.00 9.25 10.20
N ALA A 305 20.23 8.84 10.58
CA ALA A 305 21.37 8.87 9.68
C ALA A 305 21.15 7.97 8.45
N GLY A 306 20.60 6.75 8.64
CA GLY A 306 20.25 5.84 7.57
C GLY A 306 19.19 6.40 6.64
N MET A 307 18.16 7.08 7.18
CA MET A 307 17.13 7.75 6.38
C MET A 307 17.71 8.82 5.46
N PHE A 308 18.62 9.67 5.96
CA PHE A 308 19.22 10.72 5.14
C PHE A 308 20.27 10.18 4.17
N SER A 309 21.06 9.18 4.56
CA SER A 309 22.05 8.58 3.66
C SER A 309 21.41 7.87 2.46
N SER A 310 20.22 7.31 2.63
CA SER A 310 19.50 6.57 1.58
C SER A 310 19.13 7.39 0.34
N PHE A 311 19.34 8.71 0.33
CA PHE A 311 19.15 9.56 -0.84
C PHE A 311 20.35 9.62 -1.78
N GLY A 312 21.49 9.02 -1.42
CA GLY A 312 22.71 9.13 -2.22
C GLY A 312 23.74 8.04 -1.91
N ASP A 313 23.33 6.89 -1.36
CA ASP A 313 24.25 5.83 -0.96
C ASP A 313 24.24 4.62 -1.91
N ALA A 314 23.42 4.65 -2.96
CA ALA A 314 23.42 3.60 -3.97
C ALA A 314 24.75 3.52 -4.70
N PRO A 315 25.44 2.35 -4.75
CA PRO A 315 26.77 2.21 -5.33
C PRO A 315 26.87 2.61 -6.81
N GLY A 316 25.77 2.45 -7.57
CA GLY A 316 25.69 2.87 -8.97
C GLY A 316 25.37 4.36 -9.17
N GLY A 317 25.34 5.16 -8.07
CA GLY A 317 25.09 6.59 -8.11
C GLY A 317 23.65 6.97 -8.46
N PHE A 318 23.43 8.19 -8.92
CA PHE A 318 22.11 8.79 -9.12
C PHE A 318 21.15 7.95 -10.01
N LYS A 319 21.67 7.24 -11.01
CA LYS A 319 20.83 6.37 -11.84
C LYS A 319 20.26 5.18 -11.06
N GLU A 320 21.01 4.66 -10.11
CA GLU A 320 20.55 3.59 -9.24
C GLU A 320 19.59 4.12 -8.19
N GLU A 321 19.83 5.31 -7.63
CA GLU A 321 18.90 6.00 -6.73
C GLU A 321 17.50 6.18 -7.33
N LEU A 322 17.43 6.57 -8.61
CA LEU A 322 16.15 6.69 -9.32
C LEU A 322 15.43 5.33 -9.47
N ARG A 323 16.17 4.22 -9.51
CA ARG A 323 15.60 2.87 -9.61
C ARG A 323 15.09 2.34 -8.27
N GLU A 324 15.41 3.00 -7.16
CA GLU A 324 14.86 2.71 -5.83
C GLU A 324 13.49 3.37 -5.58
N ILE A 325 13.04 4.17 -6.54
CA ILE A 325 11.71 4.78 -6.49
C ILE A 325 10.71 3.83 -7.12
N ASN A 326 9.76 3.37 -6.31
CA ASN A 326 8.61 2.62 -6.78
C ASN A 326 7.53 3.58 -7.24
N LEU A 327 6.84 3.24 -8.33
CA LEU A 327 5.77 4.04 -8.90
C LEU A 327 4.46 3.28 -8.88
N SER A 328 3.41 3.97 -8.47
CA SER A 328 2.04 3.49 -8.44
C SER A 328 1.17 4.42 -9.27
N THR A 329 0.34 3.89 -10.14
CA THR A 329 -0.65 4.67 -10.86
C THR A 329 -1.97 3.91 -10.94
N GLY A 330 -3.07 4.63 -10.87
CA GLY A 330 -4.40 4.02 -10.92
C GLY A 330 -5.48 4.94 -11.44
N LEU A 331 -6.53 4.32 -11.95
CA LEU A 331 -7.75 4.96 -12.40
C LEU A 331 -8.93 4.36 -11.64
N GLU A 332 -9.76 5.20 -11.02
CA GLU A 332 -11.00 4.82 -10.36
C GLU A 332 -12.17 5.49 -11.11
N TYR A 333 -13.10 4.71 -11.60
CA TYR A 333 -14.40 5.17 -12.08
C TYR A 333 -15.44 4.90 -11.00
N ASN A 334 -16.21 5.91 -10.65
CA ASN A 334 -17.27 5.86 -9.65
C ASN A 334 -18.60 6.22 -10.32
N TYR A 335 -19.56 5.30 -10.25
CA TYR A 335 -20.94 5.51 -10.68
C TYR A 335 -21.85 5.65 -9.47
N ASN A 336 -22.40 6.84 -9.27
CA ASN A 336 -23.39 7.18 -8.24
C ASN A 336 -22.99 6.81 -6.80
N ASN A 337 -21.70 6.81 -6.48
CA ASN A 337 -21.14 6.30 -5.21
C ASN A 337 -21.57 4.87 -4.86
N LEU A 338 -22.14 4.13 -5.82
CA LEU A 338 -22.64 2.77 -5.70
C LEU A 338 -21.67 1.75 -6.29
N LEU A 339 -21.22 1.97 -7.54
CA LEU A 339 -20.33 1.07 -8.25
C LEU A 339 -18.98 1.73 -8.51
N TYR A 340 -17.93 0.95 -8.32
CA TYR A 340 -16.57 1.37 -8.55
C TYR A 340 -15.88 0.36 -9.48
N ALA A 341 -15.25 0.86 -10.53
CA ALA A 341 -14.33 0.08 -11.36
C ALA A 341 -12.96 0.70 -11.26
N ARG A 342 -11.92 -0.13 -11.06
CA ARG A 342 -10.55 0.32 -10.82
C ARG A 342 -9.57 -0.44 -11.69
N GLY A 343 -8.54 0.24 -12.13
CA GLY A 343 -7.38 -0.35 -12.77
C GLY A 343 -6.13 0.37 -12.31
N GLY A 344 -5.05 -0.36 -12.15
CA GLY A 344 -3.81 0.22 -11.67
C GLY A 344 -2.58 -0.52 -12.18
N TYR A 345 -1.43 0.10 -12.00
CA TYR A 345 -0.14 -0.46 -12.30
C TYR A 345 0.87 -0.09 -11.22
N PHE A 346 1.59 -1.09 -10.74
CA PHE A 346 2.71 -0.94 -9.82
C PHE A 346 4.01 -1.30 -10.53
N TYR A 347 5.02 -0.45 -10.33
CA TYR A 347 6.35 -0.64 -10.89
C TYR A 347 7.43 -0.54 -9.81
N GLU A 348 8.24 -1.55 -9.71
CA GLU A 348 9.51 -1.60 -8.98
C GLU A 348 10.60 -2.08 -9.93
N ALA A 349 11.78 -1.45 -9.88
CA ALA A 349 12.84 -1.75 -10.82
C ALA A 349 13.30 -3.23 -10.70
N PRO A 350 13.66 -3.89 -11.82
CA PRO A 350 13.98 -5.32 -11.86
C PRO A 350 15.13 -5.76 -10.93
N ASP A 351 16.09 -4.89 -10.68
CA ASP A 351 17.21 -5.15 -9.75
C ASP A 351 16.96 -4.71 -8.31
N LYS A 352 15.78 -4.12 -8.04
CA LYS A 352 15.40 -3.66 -6.70
C LYS A 352 14.26 -4.48 -6.07
N GLY A 353 13.72 -5.47 -6.79
CA GLY A 353 12.66 -6.37 -6.31
C GLY A 353 11.78 -6.94 -7.40
N ASP A 354 11.75 -6.32 -8.60
CA ASP A 354 11.01 -6.75 -9.80
C ASP A 354 9.50 -6.97 -9.57
N ARG A 355 8.92 -6.26 -8.59
CA ARG A 355 7.48 -6.30 -8.38
C ARG A 355 6.80 -5.39 -9.40
N GLN A 356 6.32 -5.97 -10.46
CA GLN A 356 5.59 -5.27 -11.52
C GLN A 356 4.29 -6.02 -11.77
N TYR A 357 3.17 -5.32 -11.70
CA TYR A 357 1.86 -5.93 -11.97
C TYR A 357 0.81 -4.90 -12.37
N VAL A 358 -0.12 -5.36 -13.18
CA VAL A 358 -1.41 -4.70 -13.44
C VAL A 358 -2.40 -5.20 -12.41
N SER A 359 -3.21 -4.31 -11.88
CA SER A 359 -4.31 -4.63 -10.98
C SER A 359 -5.65 -4.19 -11.56
N MET A 360 -6.69 -4.97 -11.26
CA MET A 360 -8.07 -4.67 -11.63
C MET A 360 -8.96 -4.90 -10.42
N GLY A 361 -9.93 -4.02 -10.21
CA GLY A 361 -10.84 -4.17 -9.07
C GLY A 361 -12.23 -3.63 -9.34
N LEU A 362 -13.18 -4.23 -8.63
CA LEU A 362 -14.57 -3.79 -8.59
C LEU A 362 -14.97 -3.52 -7.16
N GLY A 363 -15.87 -2.55 -6.97
CA GLY A 363 -16.42 -2.21 -5.67
C GLY A 363 -17.91 -1.95 -5.76
N LEU A 364 -18.61 -2.34 -4.71
CA LEU A 364 -20.04 -2.06 -4.52
C LEU A 364 -20.22 -1.39 -3.17
N ARG A 365 -21.05 -0.36 -3.12
CA ARG A 365 -21.47 0.31 -1.86
C ARG A 365 -22.99 0.31 -1.82
N TYR A 366 -23.53 -0.18 -0.73
CA TYR A 366 -24.98 -0.17 -0.53
C TYR A 366 -25.30 0.17 0.92
N GLN A 367 -25.95 1.31 1.13
CA GLN A 367 -26.24 1.84 2.46
C GLN A 367 -24.97 1.94 3.31
N VAL A 368 -24.89 1.24 4.44
CA VAL A 368 -23.74 1.23 5.35
C VAL A 368 -22.64 0.24 4.92
N PHE A 369 -22.95 -0.68 4.01
CA PHE A 369 -22.07 -1.77 3.61
C PHE A 369 -21.33 -1.47 2.31
N GLY A 370 -20.13 -2.00 2.20
CA GLY A 370 -19.37 -2.01 0.96
C GLY A 370 -18.54 -3.28 0.83
N VAL A 371 -18.30 -3.68 -0.40
CA VAL A 371 -17.38 -4.77 -0.74
C VAL A 371 -16.51 -4.34 -1.90
N ASP A 372 -15.21 -4.62 -1.82
CA ASP A 372 -14.24 -4.46 -2.89
C ASP A 372 -13.55 -5.80 -3.16
N GLY A 373 -13.34 -6.11 -4.43
CA GLY A 373 -12.54 -7.23 -4.89
C GLY A 373 -11.47 -6.76 -5.84
N THR A 374 -10.24 -7.31 -5.73
CA THR A 374 -9.11 -6.96 -6.60
C THR A 374 -8.38 -8.22 -7.04
N TYR A 375 -7.92 -8.21 -8.27
CA TYR A 375 -7.07 -9.23 -8.87
C TYR A 375 -5.79 -8.62 -9.40
N LEU A 376 -4.63 -9.24 -9.08
CA LEU A 376 -3.30 -8.80 -9.46
C LEU A 376 -2.74 -9.72 -10.55
N VAL A 377 -2.23 -9.14 -11.64
CA VAL A 377 -1.60 -9.84 -12.77
C VAL A 377 -0.15 -9.39 -12.88
N PRO A 378 0.84 -10.21 -12.51
CA PRO A 378 2.24 -9.88 -12.66
C PRO A 378 2.64 -9.65 -14.13
N THR A 379 3.52 -8.65 -14.34
CA THR A 379 4.01 -8.26 -15.67
C THR A 379 5.53 -8.23 -15.78
N GLY A 380 6.26 -8.40 -14.66
CA GLY A 380 7.72 -8.40 -14.60
C GLY A 380 8.36 -9.56 -15.40
N SER A 381 9.67 -9.51 -15.56
CA SER A 381 10.46 -10.46 -16.35
C SER A 381 10.36 -11.92 -15.86
N ASN A 382 10.00 -12.13 -14.60
CA ASN A 382 9.80 -13.45 -13.98
C ASN A 382 8.36 -13.60 -13.45
N SER A 383 7.38 -13.27 -14.27
CA SER A 383 5.96 -13.19 -13.90
C SER A 383 5.38 -14.50 -13.33
N GLN A 384 5.89 -15.67 -13.74
CA GLN A 384 5.43 -16.97 -13.24
C GLN A 384 5.97 -17.32 -11.85
N ALA A 385 7.13 -16.77 -11.48
CA ALA A 385 7.74 -16.97 -10.16
C ALA A 385 7.45 -15.79 -9.20
N ASN A 386 6.62 -14.83 -9.61
CA ASN A 386 6.27 -13.68 -8.77
C ASN A 386 5.36 -14.14 -7.61
N PRO A 387 5.74 -13.90 -6.35
CA PRO A 387 4.94 -14.27 -5.18
C PRO A 387 3.52 -13.67 -5.17
N LEU A 388 3.31 -12.57 -5.89
CA LEU A 388 2.01 -11.91 -6.03
C LEU A 388 1.18 -12.41 -7.19
N ALA A 389 1.65 -13.46 -7.92
CA ALA A 389 0.90 -14.03 -9.03
C ALA A 389 -0.48 -14.51 -8.55
N GLN A 390 -1.53 -14.12 -9.30
CA GLN A 390 -2.90 -14.57 -9.05
C GLN A 390 -3.45 -14.24 -7.64
N THR A 391 -2.94 -13.17 -7.01
CA THR A 391 -3.44 -12.75 -5.70
C THR A 391 -4.81 -12.08 -5.85
N ILE A 392 -5.79 -12.61 -5.12
CA ILE A 392 -7.12 -12.01 -4.94
C ILE A 392 -7.13 -11.32 -3.59
N ARG A 393 -7.61 -10.08 -3.53
CA ARG A 393 -7.86 -9.37 -2.28
C ARG A 393 -9.33 -9.00 -2.19
N VAL A 394 -9.89 -9.16 -1.00
CA VAL A 394 -11.27 -8.78 -0.72
C VAL A 394 -11.30 -7.87 0.49
N SER A 395 -12.08 -6.80 0.43
CA SER A 395 -12.30 -5.89 1.55
C SER A 395 -13.80 -5.67 1.78
N LEU A 396 -14.21 -5.72 3.02
CA LEU A 396 -15.54 -5.33 3.48
C LEU A 396 -15.45 -3.98 4.19
N HIS A 397 -16.42 -3.12 3.97
CA HIS A 397 -16.47 -1.76 4.52
C HIS A 397 -17.80 -1.53 5.23
N PHE A 398 -17.75 -0.78 6.33
CA PHE A 398 -18.89 -0.36 7.12
C PHE A 398 -18.75 1.14 7.38
N ASN A 399 -19.74 1.94 6.94
CA ASN A 399 -19.73 3.39 7.05
C ASN A 399 -20.98 3.85 7.78
N LEU A 400 -20.84 4.50 8.93
CA LEU A 400 -21.91 4.83 9.84
C LEU A 400 -21.87 6.31 10.22
N ASN A 401 -23.03 6.97 10.24
CA ASN A 401 -23.17 8.30 10.84
C ASN A 401 -23.66 8.21 12.29
N LYS A 402 -24.39 7.15 12.64
CA LYS A 402 -24.78 6.82 14.02
C LYS A 402 -24.51 5.34 14.28
N LEU A 403 -24.10 5.01 15.50
CA LEU A 403 -23.89 3.59 15.86
C LEU A 403 -25.19 2.79 15.82
N SER A 404 -26.35 3.43 16.06
CA SER A 404 -27.66 2.76 15.93
C SER A 404 -27.95 2.23 14.53
N GLU A 405 -27.41 2.86 13.48
CA GLU A 405 -27.59 2.41 12.10
C GLU A 405 -27.05 0.98 11.83
N ALA A 406 -26.12 0.51 12.66
CA ALA A 406 -25.58 -0.85 12.57
C ALA A 406 -26.47 -1.90 13.22
N PHE A 407 -27.40 -1.50 14.09
CA PHE A 407 -28.23 -2.40 14.92
C PHE A 407 -29.73 -2.19 14.70
N ASP A 408 -30.16 -1.22 13.91
CA ASP A 408 -31.56 -1.01 13.56
C ASP A 408 -31.99 -2.07 12.52
N GLU A 409 -32.49 -3.19 13.01
CA GLU A 409 -33.15 -4.22 12.18
C GLU A 409 -34.46 -3.73 11.53
N ASN A 410 -34.98 -2.54 11.85
CA ASN A 410 -36.28 -2.00 11.44
C ASN A 410 -36.21 -0.83 10.45
N GLY A 411 -35.28 -0.80 9.56
CA GLY A 411 -35.21 0.17 8.45
C GLY A 411 -36.22 -0.03 7.32
N ALA A 412 -37.28 -0.86 7.51
CA ALA A 412 -38.34 -1.06 6.53
C ALA A 412 -39.71 -1.00 7.21
N GLY A 413 -40.33 0.19 7.13
CA GLY A 413 -41.79 0.29 7.31
C GLY A 413 -42.30 0.69 8.70
N GLY A 414 -42.34 1.98 8.95
CA GLY A 414 -43.10 2.56 10.05
C GLY A 414 -43.60 3.95 9.67
N THR A 415 -44.53 4.05 8.78
CA THR A 415 -45.40 5.24 8.69
C THR A 415 -46.23 5.29 9.96
N SER A 416 -45.82 6.06 10.94
CA SER A 416 -46.74 6.48 12.01
C SER A 416 -47.74 7.46 11.42
N GLY A 417 -48.92 6.94 11.13
CA GLY A 417 -50.07 7.77 10.86
C GLY A 417 -50.42 8.55 12.13
N ASP A 418 -50.26 9.87 12.08
CA ASP A 418 -50.88 10.79 13.04
C ASP A 418 -52.40 10.70 12.84
N ALA A 419 -53.10 10.16 13.83
CA ALA A 419 -54.56 10.28 13.93
C ALA A 419 -54.90 11.71 14.45
N PRO A 420 -55.86 12.39 13.83
CA PRO A 420 -56.25 13.72 14.34
C PRO A 420 -57.07 13.53 15.62
N SER A 421 -56.64 14.24 16.67
CA SER A 421 -57.41 14.40 17.91
C SER A 421 -58.55 15.38 17.69
N ASN A 422 -59.75 14.95 17.99
CA ASN A 422 -60.93 15.80 18.20
C ASN A 422 -60.74 16.72 19.41
#